data_99f03c1c18d075a187e0224594096ffb
#
_entry.id   99f03c1c18d075a187e0224594096ffb
#
_cell.length_a   1.000
_cell.length_b   1.000
_cell.length_c   1.000
_cell.angle_alpha   90.00
_cell.angle_beta   90.00
_cell.angle_gamma   90.00
#
_symmetry.space_group_name_H-M   'P 1'
#
loop_
_entity.id
_entity.type
_entity.pdbx_description
1 polymer ?
#
loop_
_entity_poly.entity_id
_entity_poly.type
_entity_poly.pdbx_seq_one_letter_code
_entity_poly.pdbx_strand_id
1 'polypeptide(L)'
;MAGSLANIVLVNILRAHLAASSGSTGWLGALSDPRIGSALKMVHEDMARRWKVDELASKVGMSRTAFIERFKDLVGLPPLEYLIRWRMTIARDALKTGNENLASIAAAVGYASETSFSSTFKRMFGQSPSRYRSQVRSKD
;
A
#
# COMPACT_ATOMS: atom_id res chain seq x y z
N MET A 1 8.16 11.57 -13.23
CA MET A 1 7.36 12.48 -12.41
C MET A 1 6.47 11.72 -11.44
N ALA A 2 5.59 10.85 -11.91
CA ALA A 2 4.79 10.01 -11.02
C ALA A 2 5.65 9.13 -10.11
N GLY A 3 6.82 8.69 -10.58
CA GLY A 3 7.74 7.87 -9.80
C GLY A 3 8.33 8.58 -8.58
N SER A 4 8.56 9.89 -8.67
CA SER A 4 9.10 10.67 -7.54
C SER A 4 8.11 10.75 -6.40
N LEU A 5 6.84 11.01 -6.70
CA LEU A 5 5.79 11.06 -5.68
C LEU A 5 5.59 9.70 -5.03
N ALA A 6 5.59 8.63 -5.82
CA ALA A 6 5.46 7.28 -5.29
C ALA A 6 6.61 6.94 -4.34
N ASN A 7 7.83 7.38 -4.66
CA ASN A 7 8.99 7.15 -3.79
C ASN A 7 8.88 7.91 -2.48
N ILE A 8 8.40 9.14 -2.51
CA ILE A 8 8.19 9.94 -1.29
C ILE A 8 7.14 9.29 -0.41
N VAL A 9 6.03 8.86 -1.00
CA VAL A 9 4.96 8.17 -0.26
C VAL A 9 5.48 6.85 0.33
N LEU A 10 6.27 6.11 -0.44
CA LEU A 10 6.87 4.88 0.03
C LEU A 10 7.75 5.12 1.27
N VAL A 11 8.62 6.12 1.22
CA VAL A 11 9.49 6.47 2.35
C VAL A 11 8.65 6.83 3.57
N ASN A 12 7.60 7.61 3.40
CA ASN A 12 6.72 8.01 4.49
C ASN A 12 5.99 6.82 5.12
N ILE A 13 5.51 5.89 4.30
CA ILE A 13 4.85 4.68 4.77
C ILE A 13 5.84 3.82 5.56
N LEU A 14 7.02 3.65 5.04
CA LEU A 14 8.06 2.86 5.71
C LEU A 14 8.46 3.48 7.03
N ARG A 15 8.58 4.81 7.10
CA ARG A 15 8.87 5.52 8.33
C ARG A 15 7.75 5.35 9.36
N ALA A 16 6.51 5.48 8.92
CA ALA A 16 5.35 5.30 9.79
C ALA A 16 5.30 3.87 10.32
N HIS A 17 5.60 2.90 9.48
CA HIS A 17 5.60 1.50 9.84
C HIS A 17 6.72 1.20 10.86
N LEU A 18 7.89 1.77 10.65
CA LEU A 18 9.00 1.66 11.60
C LEU A 18 8.65 2.24 12.96
N ALA A 19 8.04 3.43 12.97
CA ALA A 19 7.63 4.07 14.21
C ALA A 19 6.60 3.21 14.95
N ALA A 20 5.66 2.62 14.23
CA ALA A 20 4.64 1.76 14.81
C ALA A 20 5.21 0.43 15.32
N SER A 21 6.28 -0.05 14.70
CA SER A 21 6.87 -1.34 15.02
C SER A 21 7.83 -1.32 16.19
N SER A 22 8.10 -0.16 16.76
CA SER A 22 8.92 0.05 17.96
C SER A 22 10.17 -0.86 18.04
N GLY A 23 11.11 -0.64 17.14
CA GLY A 23 12.39 -1.33 17.18
C GLY A 23 12.42 -2.71 16.56
N SER A 24 11.32 -3.18 15.98
CA SER A 24 11.38 -4.41 15.21
C SER A 24 12.21 -4.18 13.96
N THR A 25 12.84 -5.24 13.48
CA THR A 25 13.63 -5.21 12.27
C THR A 25 12.78 -5.01 11.01
N GLY A 26 11.50 -4.98 11.15
CA GLY A 26 10.48 -4.61 10.17
C GLY A 26 10.91 -4.60 8.71
N TRP A 27 10.81 -3.42 8.11
CA TRP A 27 11.14 -3.30 6.70
C TRP A 27 12.65 -3.34 6.43
N LEU A 28 13.50 -3.02 7.42
CA LEU A 28 14.94 -3.19 7.25
C LEU A 28 15.27 -4.68 7.09
N GLY A 29 14.62 -5.54 7.87
CA GLY A 29 14.72 -6.98 7.69
C GLY A 29 14.18 -7.43 6.34
N ALA A 30 13.07 -6.85 5.89
CA ALA A 30 12.49 -7.13 4.58
C ALA A 30 13.46 -6.75 3.46
N LEU A 31 14.15 -5.61 3.57
CA LEU A 31 15.14 -5.19 2.58
C LEU A 31 16.38 -6.08 2.59
N SER A 32 16.71 -6.69 3.74
CA SER A 32 17.85 -7.61 3.83
C SER A 32 17.53 -8.99 3.27
N ASP A 33 16.26 -9.33 3.09
CA ASP A 33 15.85 -10.58 2.44
C ASP A 33 15.59 -10.27 0.95
N PRO A 34 16.45 -10.75 0.03
CA PRO A 34 16.31 -10.42 -1.39
C PRO A 34 14.98 -10.82 -1.99
N ARG A 35 14.38 -11.90 -1.51
CA ARG A 35 13.10 -12.39 -2.07
C ARG A 35 11.95 -11.50 -1.64
N ILE A 36 11.87 -11.17 -0.37
CA ILE A 36 10.81 -10.29 0.15
C ILE A 36 11.01 -8.87 -0.38
N GLY A 37 12.24 -8.39 -0.41
CA GLY A 37 12.55 -7.08 -0.99
C GLY A 37 12.16 -6.99 -2.46
N SER A 38 12.40 -8.05 -3.22
CA SER A 38 12.00 -8.11 -4.63
C SER A 38 10.48 -8.08 -4.80
N ALA A 39 9.75 -8.81 -3.93
CA ALA A 39 8.28 -8.80 -3.97
C ALA A 39 7.74 -7.40 -3.65
N LEU A 40 8.27 -6.74 -2.65
CA LEU A 40 7.88 -5.37 -2.30
C LEU A 40 8.11 -4.42 -3.45
N LYS A 41 9.25 -4.53 -4.10
CA LYS A 41 9.59 -3.70 -5.25
C LYS A 41 8.60 -3.90 -6.40
N MET A 42 8.26 -5.14 -6.72
CA MET A 42 7.29 -5.44 -7.77
C MET A 42 5.93 -4.82 -7.47
N VAL A 43 5.46 -4.95 -6.23
CA VAL A 43 4.17 -4.39 -5.81
C VAL A 43 4.18 -2.86 -5.91
N HIS A 44 5.26 -2.22 -5.47
CA HIS A 44 5.35 -0.76 -5.49
C HIS A 44 5.49 -0.19 -6.90
N GLU A 45 6.12 -0.93 -7.80
CA GLU A 45 6.31 -0.48 -9.19
C GLU A 45 5.03 -0.60 -10.01
N ASP A 46 4.14 -1.52 -9.67
CA ASP A 46 2.90 -1.74 -10.42
C ASP A 46 1.73 -1.90 -9.45
N MET A 47 1.42 -0.82 -8.77
CA MET A 47 0.42 -0.77 -7.72
C MET A 47 -0.99 -1.11 -8.20
N ALA A 48 -1.33 -0.71 -9.43
CA ALA A 48 -2.68 -0.92 -9.97
C ALA A 48 -2.94 -2.37 -10.40
N ARG A 49 -1.88 -3.16 -10.53
CA ARG A 49 -2.02 -4.56 -10.94
C ARG A 49 -2.68 -5.38 -9.84
N ARG A 50 -3.54 -6.31 -10.24
CA ARG A 50 -4.17 -7.24 -9.30
C ARG A 50 -3.19 -8.35 -8.94
N TRP A 51 -2.32 -8.08 -7.99
CA TRP A 51 -1.34 -9.05 -7.52
C TRP A 51 -2.01 -10.20 -6.77
N LYS A 52 -1.60 -11.41 -7.12
CA LYS A 52 -2.01 -12.61 -6.38
C LYS A 52 -0.82 -13.09 -5.57
N VAL A 53 -1.11 -13.61 -4.37
CA VAL A 53 -0.05 -14.11 -3.49
C VAL A 53 0.73 -15.24 -4.17
N ASP A 54 0.04 -16.17 -4.85
CA ASP A 54 0.68 -17.25 -5.57
C ASP A 54 1.66 -16.74 -6.62
N GLU A 55 1.25 -15.68 -7.33
CA GLU A 55 2.08 -15.06 -8.37
C GLU A 55 3.35 -14.44 -7.76
N LEU A 56 3.21 -13.69 -6.68
CA LEU A 56 4.35 -13.08 -6.00
C LEU A 56 5.31 -14.14 -5.48
N ALA A 57 4.78 -15.16 -4.82
CA ALA A 57 5.59 -16.26 -4.29
C ALA A 57 6.37 -16.96 -5.41
N SER A 58 5.69 -17.25 -6.51
CA SER A 58 6.32 -17.90 -7.66
C SER A 58 7.46 -17.07 -8.25
N LYS A 59 7.23 -15.76 -8.40
CA LYS A 59 8.23 -14.86 -8.98
C LYS A 59 9.49 -14.75 -8.14
N VAL A 60 9.40 -14.98 -6.83
CA VAL A 60 10.57 -14.93 -5.95
C VAL A 60 11.07 -16.33 -5.55
N GLY A 61 10.53 -17.38 -6.18
CA GLY A 61 11.00 -18.73 -5.97
C GLY A 61 10.61 -19.36 -4.64
N MET A 62 9.46 -18.97 -4.09
CA MET A 62 8.97 -19.49 -2.81
C MET A 62 7.62 -20.17 -2.97
N SER A 63 7.32 -21.13 -2.09
CA SER A 63 5.96 -21.65 -1.97
C SER A 63 5.06 -20.56 -1.40
N ARG A 64 3.75 -20.69 -1.65
CA ARG A 64 2.78 -19.73 -1.13
C ARG A 64 2.88 -19.59 0.40
N THR A 65 2.87 -20.72 1.10
CA THR A 65 2.93 -20.75 2.56
C THR A 65 4.21 -20.12 3.09
N ALA A 66 5.35 -20.49 2.54
CA ALA A 66 6.64 -19.93 2.97
C ALA A 66 6.70 -18.43 2.71
N PHE A 67 6.19 -17.99 1.56
CA PHE A 67 6.18 -16.57 1.22
C PHE A 67 5.33 -15.77 2.21
N ILE A 68 4.11 -16.24 2.50
CA ILE A 68 3.20 -15.56 3.43
C ILE A 68 3.84 -15.45 4.81
N GLU A 69 4.39 -16.54 5.33
CA GLU A 69 5.00 -16.55 6.65
C GLU A 69 6.20 -15.62 6.72
N ARG A 70 7.09 -15.71 5.72
CA ARG A 70 8.28 -14.88 5.70
C ARG A 70 7.95 -13.40 5.56
N PHE A 71 7.00 -13.08 4.67
CA PHE A 71 6.55 -11.71 4.48
C PHE A 71 5.97 -11.14 5.77
N LYS A 72 5.08 -11.90 6.41
CA LYS A 72 4.46 -11.48 7.68
C LYS A 72 5.50 -11.27 8.77
N ASP A 73 6.47 -12.17 8.88
CA ASP A 73 7.51 -12.06 9.90
C ASP A 73 8.37 -10.81 9.71
N LEU A 74 8.73 -10.48 8.47
CA LEU A 74 9.60 -9.36 8.19
C LEU A 74 8.87 -8.02 8.09
N VAL A 75 7.68 -8.02 7.50
CA VAL A 75 6.93 -6.79 7.25
C VAL A 75 5.92 -6.49 8.37
N GLY A 76 5.44 -7.53 9.03
CA GLY A 76 4.46 -7.38 10.12
C GLY A 76 3.01 -7.57 9.70
N LEU A 77 2.75 -7.69 8.41
CA LEU A 77 1.40 -7.87 7.85
C LEU A 77 1.44 -8.93 6.76
N PRO A 78 0.34 -9.68 6.58
CA PRO A 78 0.22 -10.56 5.41
C PRO A 78 0.32 -9.77 4.10
N PRO A 79 0.79 -10.39 3.01
CA PRO A 79 1.01 -9.65 1.75
C PRO A 79 -0.21 -8.90 1.22
N LEU A 80 -1.39 -9.52 1.22
CA LEU A 80 -2.59 -8.85 0.69
C LEU A 80 -3.02 -7.68 1.55
N GLU A 81 -2.93 -7.82 2.88
CA GLU A 81 -3.26 -6.73 3.79
C GLU A 81 -2.30 -5.56 3.62
N TYR A 82 -1.01 -5.85 3.45
CA TYR A 82 -0.02 -4.84 3.16
C TYR A 82 -0.35 -4.08 1.89
N LEU A 83 -0.72 -4.80 0.83
CA LEU A 83 -1.07 -4.20 -0.45
C LEU A 83 -2.28 -3.26 -0.33
N ILE A 84 -3.32 -3.68 0.40
CA ILE A 84 -4.50 -2.86 0.62
C ILE A 84 -4.13 -1.58 1.37
N ARG A 85 -3.35 -1.68 2.42
CA ARG A 85 -2.92 -0.51 3.19
C ARG A 85 -2.06 0.43 2.37
N TRP A 86 -1.17 -0.11 1.55
CA TRP A 86 -0.35 0.67 0.64
C TRP A 86 -1.21 1.47 -0.33
N ARG A 87 -2.15 0.80 -1.00
CA ARG A 87 -3.07 1.44 -1.93
C ARG A 87 -3.89 2.54 -1.28
N MET A 88 -4.44 2.27 -0.11
CA MET A 88 -5.28 3.24 0.60
C MET A 88 -4.47 4.43 1.09
N THR A 89 -3.24 4.24 1.50
CA THR A 89 -2.37 5.32 1.93
C THR A 89 -2.01 6.25 0.77
N ILE A 90 -1.72 5.68 -0.40
CA ILE A 90 -1.47 6.47 -1.61
C ILE A 90 -2.72 7.24 -2.00
N ALA A 91 -3.89 6.60 -1.95
CA ALA A 91 -5.16 7.25 -2.26
C ALA A 91 -5.45 8.41 -1.31
N ARG A 92 -5.20 8.21 -0.03
CA ARG A 92 -5.38 9.26 0.98
C ARG A 92 -4.51 10.47 0.67
N ASP A 93 -3.27 10.24 0.31
CA ASP A 93 -2.36 11.32 -0.08
C ASP A 93 -2.86 12.06 -1.32
N ALA A 94 -3.34 11.33 -2.32
CA ALA A 94 -3.89 11.93 -3.53
C ALA A 94 -5.14 12.77 -3.24
N LEU A 95 -5.99 12.33 -2.30
CA LEU A 95 -7.16 13.08 -1.88
C LEU A 95 -6.77 14.39 -1.18
N LYS A 96 -5.69 14.35 -0.43
CA LYS A 96 -5.21 15.50 0.33
C LYS A 96 -4.55 16.55 -0.57
N THR A 97 -3.72 16.13 -1.50
CA THR A 97 -2.84 17.04 -2.25
C THR A 97 -3.31 17.34 -3.68
N GLY A 98 -4.10 16.45 -4.28
CA GLY A 98 -4.49 16.56 -5.68
C GLY A 98 -5.93 16.98 -5.89
N ASN A 99 -6.26 17.21 -7.16
CA ASN A 99 -7.61 17.60 -7.58
C ASN A 99 -8.31 16.51 -8.40
N GLU A 100 -7.73 15.32 -8.48
CA GLU A 100 -8.31 14.22 -9.23
C GLU A 100 -9.64 13.78 -8.62
N ASN A 101 -10.57 13.34 -9.46
CA ASN A 101 -11.84 12.83 -8.96
C ASN A 101 -11.67 11.44 -8.35
N LEU A 102 -12.67 11.00 -7.60
CA LEU A 102 -12.61 9.73 -6.89
C LEU A 102 -12.46 8.52 -7.83
N ALA A 103 -13.11 8.56 -8.98
CA ALA A 103 -13.02 7.48 -9.95
C ALA A 103 -11.60 7.33 -10.48
N SER A 104 -10.93 8.44 -10.76
CA SER A 104 -9.53 8.43 -11.22
C SER A 104 -8.59 7.89 -10.16
N ILE A 105 -8.78 8.30 -8.92
CA ILE A 105 -7.97 7.82 -7.79
C ILE A 105 -8.18 6.32 -7.60
N ALA A 106 -9.44 5.86 -7.62
CA ALA A 106 -9.76 4.45 -7.47
C ALA A 106 -9.07 3.61 -8.53
N ALA A 107 -9.14 4.03 -9.79
CA ALA A 107 -8.50 3.33 -10.90
C ALA A 107 -6.97 3.31 -10.73
N ALA A 108 -6.39 4.44 -10.35
CA ALA A 108 -4.94 4.55 -10.18
C ALA A 108 -4.40 3.62 -9.10
N VAL A 109 -5.17 3.35 -8.05
CA VAL A 109 -4.75 2.43 -6.99
C VAL A 109 -5.27 1.01 -7.18
N GLY A 110 -5.81 0.70 -8.37
CA GLY A 110 -6.11 -0.67 -8.76
C GLY A 110 -7.49 -1.18 -8.42
N TYR A 111 -8.45 -0.29 -8.15
CA TYR A 111 -9.84 -0.68 -7.90
C TYR A 111 -10.68 -0.59 -9.15
N ALA A 112 -11.49 -1.61 -9.39
CA ALA A 112 -12.34 -1.68 -10.58
C ALA A 112 -13.51 -0.71 -10.52
N SER A 113 -13.96 -0.34 -9.31
CA SER A 113 -15.07 0.57 -9.12
C SER A 113 -14.80 1.57 -8.01
N GLU A 114 -15.42 2.74 -8.15
CA GLU A 114 -15.38 3.76 -7.09
C GLU A 114 -16.05 3.24 -5.82
N THR A 115 -17.11 2.43 -5.95
CA THR A 115 -17.83 1.88 -4.81
C THR A 115 -16.95 0.96 -3.97
N SER A 116 -16.23 0.03 -4.59
CA SER A 116 -15.35 -0.88 -3.84
C SER A 116 -14.18 -0.13 -3.22
N PHE A 117 -13.65 0.87 -3.90
CA PHE A 117 -12.62 1.74 -3.36
C PHE A 117 -13.13 2.48 -2.11
N SER A 118 -14.30 3.12 -2.23
CA SER A 118 -14.89 3.90 -1.13
C SER A 118 -15.19 3.03 0.10
N SER A 119 -15.69 1.82 -0.12
CA SER A 119 -15.95 0.88 0.97
C SER A 119 -14.68 0.49 1.72
N THR A 120 -13.62 0.19 0.98
CA THR A 120 -12.33 -0.18 1.56
C THR A 120 -11.71 1.00 2.32
N PHE A 121 -11.77 2.19 1.72
CA PHE A 121 -11.24 3.40 2.33
C PHE A 121 -11.96 3.70 3.65
N LYS A 122 -13.30 3.64 3.65
CA LYS A 122 -14.09 3.88 4.85
C LYS A 122 -13.79 2.86 5.94
N ARG A 123 -13.66 1.59 5.57
CA ARG A 123 -13.34 0.54 6.53
C ARG A 123 -11.98 0.79 7.19
N MET A 124 -10.99 1.26 6.42
CA MET A 124 -9.64 1.47 6.92
C MET A 124 -9.49 2.78 7.72
N PHE A 125 -10.10 3.86 7.26
CA PHE A 125 -9.90 5.19 7.83
C PHE A 125 -11.11 5.76 8.57
N GLY A 126 -12.22 5.04 8.63
CA GLY A 126 -13.39 5.43 9.40
C GLY A 126 -14.31 6.43 8.73
N GLN A 127 -13.98 6.92 7.54
CA GLN A 127 -14.81 7.87 6.80
C GLN A 127 -14.62 7.68 5.30
N SER A 128 -15.63 8.14 4.52
CA SER A 128 -15.56 8.03 3.06
C SER A 128 -14.46 8.92 2.48
N PRO A 129 -13.97 8.60 1.27
CA PRO A 129 -12.98 9.46 0.60
C PRO A 129 -13.45 10.89 0.42
N SER A 130 -14.72 11.09 0.04
CA SER A 130 -15.28 12.43 -0.14
C SER A 130 -15.28 13.23 1.15
N ARG A 131 -15.68 12.59 2.23
CA ARG A 131 -15.71 13.24 3.53
C ARG A 131 -14.32 13.59 4.02
N TYR A 132 -13.38 12.69 3.83
CA TYR A 132 -11.97 12.93 4.15
C TYR A 132 -11.44 14.15 3.39
N ARG A 133 -11.68 14.20 2.07
CA ARG A 133 -11.24 15.32 1.24
C ARG A 133 -11.81 16.65 1.71
N SER A 134 -13.12 16.67 2.01
CA SER A 134 -13.77 17.87 2.53
C SER A 134 -13.19 18.35 3.85
N GLN A 135 -12.94 17.42 4.75
CA GLN A 135 -12.35 17.72 6.05
C GLN A 135 -10.95 18.32 5.92
N VAL A 136 -10.12 17.73 5.09
CA VAL A 136 -8.74 18.19 4.92
C VAL A 136 -8.72 19.58 4.28
N ARG A 137 -9.59 19.83 3.31
CA ARG A 137 -9.66 21.13 2.62
C ARG A 137 -10.27 22.22 3.51
N SER A 138 -11.15 21.88 4.43
CA SER A 138 -11.77 22.86 5.31
C SER A 138 -10.81 23.35 6.40
N LYS A 139 -9.71 22.64 6.64
CA LYS A 139 -8.69 23.05 7.62
C LYS A 139 -7.67 24.00 7.04
N ASP A 140 -7.67 24.19 5.75
CA ASP A 140 -6.82 25.14 5.04
C ASP A 140 -7.60 26.46 4.80
#